data_97f034cd00e47bf604aa4b62d8d6ceb9
#
_entry.id   97f034cd00e47bf604aa4b62d8d6ceb9
#
_cell.length_a   1.000
_cell.length_b   1.000
_cell.length_c   1.000
_cell.angle_alpha   90.00
_cell.angle_beta   90.00
_cell.angle_gamma   90.00
#
_symmetry.space_group_name_H-M   'P 1'
#
loop_
_entity.id
_entity.type
_entity.pdbx_description
1 polymer ?
#
loop_
_entity_poly.entity_id
_entity_poly.type
_entity_poly.pdbx_seq_one_letter_code
_entity_poly.pdbx_strand_id
1 'polypeptide(L)'
;MLPQEPTSFGDPPMSQQGQWQVAGSAPEVYERDLVPAVFGPWALILIGLAPPKPGDRVIDIACGTGIVARIAAASVGPSGAVAGVDLNPGMLNVARSLKTTDDAASVQWQEASADRLPFPDGSFDVGYCQLGLQFFADRPAALREMRRVLSAKGRLAVMVWCGIQESPGFEAIAEILERNVSPAAATIMRAPFGLSDANELSRLVAAAGFRDITIQQRVGAVEFPSVERFVLSYVAGSPLASHVSQASDVARENLTADTKLALEKYVGNRGLSFPIAAHLLTATV
;
A
#
# COMPACT_ATOMS: atom_id res chain seq x y z
N MET A 1 51.92 -2.21 -24.58
CA MET A 1 50.50 -1.94 -24.78
C MET A 1 49.75 -2.98 -23.99
N LEU A 2 49.37 -2.64 -22.76
CA LEU A 2 48.63 -3.54 -21.86
C LEU A 2 47.13 -3.33 -22.10
N PRO A 3 46.27 -4.36 -22.09
CA PRO A 3 44.84 -4.20 -22.25
C PRO A 3 44.23 -3.61 -21.00
N GLN A 4 43.38 -2.58 -21.17
CA GLN A 4 42.60 -1.99 -20.10
C GLN A 4 41.49 -2.96 -19.69
N GLU A 5 41.36 -3.19 -18.38
CA GLU A 5 40.24 -3.94 -17.79
C GLU A 5 38.92 -3.16 -17.97
N PRO A 6 37.81 -3.87 -18.21
CA PRO A 6 36.51 -3.22 -18.29
C PRO A 6 36.06 -2.75 -16.93
N THR A 7 35.76 -1.45 -16.82
CA THR A 7 35.12 -0.86 -15.66
C THR A 7 33.76 -1.52 -15.42
N SER A 8 33.61 -2.16 -14.27
CA SER A 8 32.33 -2.68 -13.82
C SER A 8 31.35 -1.52 -13.63
N PHE A 9 30.37 -1.42 -14.47
CA PHE A 9 29.20 -0.61 -14.19
C PHE A 9 28.49 -1.24 -13.01
N GLY A 10 28.49 -0.56 -11.86
CA GLY A 10 27.67 -0.94 -10.71
C GLY A 10 26.23 -1.05 -11.13
N ASP A 11 25.54 -2.08 -10.63
CA ASP A 11 24.09 -2.25 -10.83
C ASP A 11 23.36 -0.94 -10.46
N PRO A 12 22.39 -0.51 -11.27
CA PRO A 12 21.59 0.67 -10.93
C PRO A 12 20.90 0.44 -9.57
N PRO A 13 20.78 1.49 -8.73
CA PRO A 13 20.11 1.35 -7.44
C PRO A 13 18.71 0.78 -7.66
N MET A 14 18.39 -0.31 -6.94
CA MET A 14 17.08 -0.96 -6.99
C MET A 14 15.99 0.11 -6.83
N SER A 15 15.04 0.18 -7.75
CA SER A 15 13.90 1.10 -7.65
C SER A 15 13.14 0.81 -6.36
N GLN A 16 12.54 1.83 -5.73
CA GLN A 16 11.72 1.65 -4.51
C GLN A 16 10.62 0.60 -4.71
N GLN A 17 10.13 0.42 -5.92
CA GLN A 17 9.19 -0.62 -6.35
C GLN A 17 9.73 -2.05 -6.13
N GLY A 18 11.03 -2.26 -6.35
CA GLY A 18 11.68 -3.56 -6.07
C GLY A 18 11.80 -3.86 -4.57
N GLN A 19 11.83 -2.84 -3.72
CA GLN A 19 12.01 -3.01 -2.28
C GLN A 19 10.73 -3.43 -1.54
N TRP A 20 9.53 -3.14 -2.06
CA TRP A 20 8.25 -3.52 -1.44
C TRP A 20 7.56 -4.69 -2.13
N GLN A 21 8.31 -5.61 -2.71
CA GLN A 21 7.76 -6.84 -3.28
C GLN A 21 7.72 -7.95 -2.21
N VAL A 22 6.57 -8.57 -2.05
CA VAL A 22 6.37 -9.72 -1.16
C VAL A 22 6.40 -11.02 -1.95
N ALA A 23 6.91 -12.09 -1.34
CA ALA A 23 7.05 -13.40 -1.96
C ALA A 23 6.68 -14.53 -0.99
N GLY A 24 6.61 -15.75 -1.51
CA GLY A 24 6.24 -16.93 -0.73
C GLY A 24 4.82 -16.80 -0.18
N SER A 25 4.63 -17.04 1.11
CA SER A 25 3.34 -16.95 1.81
C SER A 25 3.03 -15.56 2.37
N ALA A 26 3.83 -14.54 2.08
CA ALA A 26 3.60 -13.19 2.61
C ALA A 26 2.28 -12.56 2.10
N PRO A 27 1.82 -12.75 0.85
CA PRO A 27 0.52 -12.27 0.41
C PRO A 27 -0.67 -12.84 1.21
N GLU A 28 -0.63 -14.11 1.59
CA GLU A 28 -1.67 -14.76 2.41
C GLU A 28 -1.66 -14.22 3.84
N VAL A 29 -0.48 -14.00 4.42
CA VAL A 29 -0.35 -13.38 5.75
C VAL A 29 -0.83 -11.93 5.70
N TYR A 30 -0.47 -11.18 4.65
CA TYR A 30 -0.95 -9.82 4.42
C TYR A 30 -2.48 -9.76 4.41
N GLU A 31 -3.15 -10.61 3.63
CA GLU A 31 -4.62 -10.64 3.57
C GLU A 31 -5.24 -11.04 4.90
N ARG A 32 -4.73 -12.10 5.52
CA ARG A 32 -5.31 -12.65 6.74
C ARG A 32 -5.15 -11.75 7.96
N ASP A 33 -3.98 -11.13 8.10
CA ASP A 33 -3.58 -10.45 9.34
C ASP A 33 -3.52 -8.92 9.17
N LEU A 34 -2.97 -8.42 8.06
CA LEU A 34 -2.74 -6.98 7.90
C LEU A 34 -3.95 -6.26 7.29
N VAL A 35 -4.67 -6.90 6.37
CA VAL A 35 -5.87 -6.29 5.80
C VAL A 35 -6.89 -5.95 6.89
N PRO A 36 -7.32 -6.85 7.78
CA PRO A 36 -8.30 -6.49 8.81
C PRO A 36 -7.78 -5.51 9.86
N ALA A 37 -6.49 -5.58 10.21
CA ALA A 37 -5.91 -4.79 11.30
C ALA A 37 -5.43 -3.39 10.87
N VAL A 38 -5.06 -3.22 9.58
CA VAL A 38 -4.40 -2.00 9.10
C VAL A 38 -5.11 -1.43 7.87
N PHE A 39 -5.32 -2.22 6.81
CA PHE A 39 -5.69 -1.68 5.49
C PHE A 39 -7.18 -1.61 5.22
N GLY A 40 -7.95 -2.58 5.69
CA GLY A 40 -9.40 -2.68 5.45
C GLY A 40 -10.22 -1.51 6.02
N PRO A 41 -9.99 -1.07 7.27
CA PRO A 41 -10.66 0.12 7.81
C PRO A 41 -10.44 1.37 6.95
N TRP A 42 -9.22 1.55 6.41
CA TRP A 42 -8.89 2.66 5.55
C TRP A 42 -9.48 2.54 4.13
N ALA A 43 -9.64 1.31 3.61
CA ALA A 43 -10.30 1.08 2.33
C ALA A 43 -11.76 1.60 2.35
N LEU A 44 -12.49 1.37 3.44
CA LEU A 44 -13.85 1.90 3.63
C LEU A 44 -13.86 3.44 3.64
N ILE A 45 -12.88 4.06 4.33
CA ILE A 45 -12.75 5.51 4.38
C ILE A 45 -12.43 6.06 2.98
N LEU A 46 -11.48 5.45 2.26
CA LEU A 46 -11.08 5.89 0.92
C LEU A 46 -12.24 5.83 -0.07
N ILE A 47 -12.99 4.73 -0.08
CA ILE A 47 -14.17 4.56 -0.93
C ILE A 47 -15.24 5.60 -0.58
N GLY A 48 -15.44 5.88 0.72
CA GLY A 48 -16.38 6.89 1.18
C GLY A 48 -16.09 8.32 0.71
N LEU A 49 -14.85 8.64 0.30
CA LEU A 49 -14.47 9.96 -0.22
C LEU A 49 -14.83 10.16 -1.70
N ALA A 50 -14.82 9.10 -2.49
CA ALA A 50 -15.20 9.11 -3.90
C ALA A 50 -16.17 7.93 -4.17
N PRO A 51 -17.34 7.87 -3.51
CA PRO A 51 -18.18 6.68 -3.52
C PRO A 51 -18.61 6.33 -4.95
N PRO A 52 -18.40 5.07 -5.38
CA PRO A 52 -18.85 4.64 -6.69
C PRO A 52 -20.37 4.44 -6.66
N LYS A 53 -21.01 4.67 -7.78
CA LYS A 53 -22.46 4.50 -7.97
C LYS A 53 -22.77 3.13 -8.59
N PRO A 54 -23.95 2.58 -8.38
CA PRO A 54 -24.39 1.41 -9.13
C PRO A 54 -24.20 1.59 -10.64
N GLY A 55 -23.51 0.63 -11.27
CA GLY A 55 -23.19 0.68 -12.70
C GLY A 55 -21.88 1.42 -13.06
N ASP A 56 -21.19 2.08 -12.12
CA ASP A 56 -19.89 2.71 -12.40
C ASP A 56 -18.83 1.66 -12.78
N ARG A 57 -17.85 2.09 -13.57
CA ARG A 57 -16.64 1.35 -13.91
C ARG A 57 -15.52 1.86 -13.00
N VAL A 58 -14.92 0.97 -12.24
CA VAL A 58 -13.95 1.31 -11.19
C VAL A 58 -12.59 0.65 -11.48
N ILE A 59 -11.50 1.37 -11.22
CA ILE A 59 -10.16 0.82 -11.22
C ILE A 59 -9.50 1.01 -9.84
N ASP A 60 -8.91 -0.07 -9.31
CA ASP A 60 -8.08 -0.10 -8.10
C ASP A 60 -6.62 -0.34 -8.51
N ILE A 61 -5.76 0.65 -8.33
CA ILE A 61 -4.38 0.68 -8.83
C ILE A 61 -3.42 0.42 -7.67
N ALA A 62 -2.52 -0.53 -7.83
CA ALA A 62 -1.74 -1.18 -6.78
C ALA A 62 -2.68 -1.85 -5.77
N CYS A 63 -3.59 -2.67 -6.28
CA CYS A 63 -4.70 -3.21 -5.52
C CYS A 63 -4.30 -4.24 -4.44
N GLY A 64 -3.06 -4.74 -4.47
CA GLY A 64 -2.60 -5.78 -3.56
C GLY A 64 -3.48 -7.03 -3.63
N THR A 65 -3.98 -7.49 -2.49
CA THR A 65 -4.94 -8.59 -2.38
C THR A 65 -6.39 -8.17 -2.65
N GLY A 66 -6.64 -6.90 -3.07
CA GLY A 66 -7.89 -6.43 -3.67
C GLY A 66 -8.99 -5.99 -2.71
N ILE A 67 -8.66 -5.54 -1.50
CA ILE A 67 -9.69 -5.11 -0.52
C ILE A 67 -10.53 -3.94 -1.05
N VAL A 68 -9.91 -2.92 -1.68
CA VAL A 68 -10.62 -1.76 -2.25
C VAL A 68 -11.47 -2.22 -3.44
N ALA A 69 -10.90 -3.02 -4.35
CA ALA A 69 -11.63 -3.55 -5.50
C ALA A 69 -12.87 -4.37 -5.09
N ARG A 70 -12.74 -5.23 -4.04
CA ARG A 70 -13.88 -6.03 -3.54
C ARG A 70 -14.99 -5.16 -2.94
N ILE A 71 -14.65 -4.13 -2.17
CA ILE A 71 -15.64 -3.20 -1.61
C ILE A 71 -16.30 -2.38 -2.74
N ALA A 72 -15.52 -1.94 -3.73
CA ALA A 72 -16.04 -1.24 -4.90
C ALA A 72 -17.00 -2.13 -5.70
N ALA A 73 -16.65 -3.41 -5.91
CA ALA A 73 -17.47 -4.38 -6.63
C ALA A 73 -18.85 -4.58 -6.00
N ALA A 74 -18.93 -4.66 -4.67
CA ALA A 74 -20.18 -4.71 -3.94
C ALA A 74 -20.99 -3.41 -4.10
N SER A 75 -20.31 -2.25 -4.16
CA SER A 75 -20.97 -0.95 -4.28
C SER A 75 -21.54 -0.68 -5.66
N VAL A 76 -20.84 -1.09 -6.74
CA VAL A 76 -21.32 -0.86 -8.13
C VAL A 76 -22.34 -1.91 -8.58
N GLY A 77 -22.40 -3.05 -7.91
CA GLY A 77 -23.36 -4.12 -8.20
C GLY A 77 -23.15 -4.78 -9.57
N PRO A 78 -24.05 -5.71 -9.97
CA PRO A 78 -23.85 -6.58 -11.14
C PRO A 78 -23.87 -5.83 -12.49
N SER A 79 -24.35 -4.59 -12.53
CA SER A 79 -24.32 -3.73 -13.73
C SER A 79 -23.04 -2.92 -13.86
N GLY A 80 -22.20 -2.87 -12.82
CA GLY A 80 -20.91 -2.19 -12.82
C GLY A 80 -19.77 -3.09 -13.31
N ALA A 81 -18.56 -2.52 -13.34
CA ALA A 81 -17.35 -3.25 -13.67
C ALA A 81 -16.19 -2.77 -12.78
N VAL A 82 -15.34 -3.70 -12.34
CA VAL A 82 -14.17 -3.37 -11.52
C VAL A 82 -12.93 -4.02 -12.10
N ALA A 83 -11.85 -3.26 -12.18
CA ALA A 83 -10.51 -3.78 -12.46
C ALA A 83 -9.58 -3.54 -11.26
N GLY A 84 -8.85 -4.57 -10.86
CA GLY A 84 -7.76 -4.48 -9.89
C GLY A 84 -6.43 -4.70 -10.59
N VAL A 85 -5.51 -3.76 -10.44
CA VAL A 85 -4.18 -3.79 -11.07
C VAL A 85 -3.10 -3.82 -10.01
N ASP A 86 -2.19 -4.78 -10.09
CA ASP A 86 -1.00 -4.84 -9.25
C ASP A 86 0.19 -5.39 -10.05
N LEU A 87 1.39 -5.04 -9.65
CA LEU A 87 2.62 -5.55 -10.26
C LEU A 87 3.02 -6.91 -9.67
N ASN A 88 2.52 -7.26 -8.49
CA ASN A 88 2.88 -8.47 -7.77
C ASN A 88 1.90 -9.62 -8.08
N PRO A 89 2.35 -10.67 -8.82
CA PRO A 89 1.49 -11.81 -9.15
C PRO A 89 1.04 -12.60 -7.91
N GLY A 90 1.83 -12.63 -6.83
CA GLY A 90 1.46 -13.28 -5.57
C GLY A 90 0.27 -12.62 -4.90
N MET A 91 0.24 -11.29 -4.87
CA MET A 91 -0.92 -10.51 -4.40
C MET A 91 -2.16 -10.80 -5.23
N LEU A 92 -2.03 -10.77 -6.55
CA LEU A 92 -3.15 -11.05 -7.47
C LEU A 92 -3.65 -12.49 -7.38
N ASN A 93 -2.79 -13.47 -7.07
CA ASN A 93 -3.21 -14.85 -6.86
C ASN A 93 -4.11 -14.97 -5.61
N VAL A 94 -3.76 -14.29 -4.53
CA VAL A 94 -4.64 -14.19 -3.35
C VAL A 94 -5.93 -13.47 -3.70
N ALA A 95 -5.87 -12.33 -4.39
CA ALA A 95 -7.07 -11.59 -4.82
C ALA A 95 -8.04 -12.45 -5.62
N ARG A 96 -7.55 -13.25 -6.57
CA ARG A 96 -8.36 -14.19 -7.38
C ARG A 96 -8.98 -15.32 -6.57
N SER A 97 -8.34 -15.75 -5.48
CA SER A 97 -8.83 -16.83 -4.62
C SER A 97 -9.98 -16.41 -3.71
N LEU A 98 -10.16 -15.11 -3.50
CA LEU A 98 -11.17 -14.56 -2.61
C LEU A 98 -12.49 -14.36 -3.36
N LYS A 99 -13.57 -14.81 -2.74
CA LYS A 99 -14.92 -14.68 -3.31
C LYS A 99 -15.46 -13.27 -3.06
N THR A 100 -16.11 -12.72 -4.06
CA THR A 100 -17.06 -11.60 -3.92
C THR A 100 -18.47 -12.14 -3.65
N THR A 101 -19.39 -11.29 -3.18
CA THR A 101 -20.81 -11.67 -3.04
C THR A 101 -21.47 -11.86 -4.40
N ASP A 102 -22.53 -12.66 -4.48
CA ASP A 102 -23.19 -13.00 -5.75
C ASP A 102 -23.83 -11.80 -6.47
N ASP A 103 -24.12 -10.74 -5.72
CA ASP A 103 -24.68 -9.47 -6.19
C ASP A 103 -23.62 -8.41 -6.52
N ALA A 104 -22.34 -8.70 -6.33
CA ALA A 104 -21.24 -7.81 -6.67
C ALA A 104 -20.88 -7.87 -8.16
N ALA A 105 -20.27 -6.80 -8.66
CA ALA A 105 -19.62 -6.84 -9.98
C ALA A 105 -18.48 -7.87 -10.00
N SER A 106 -18.23 -8.45 -11.16
CA SER A 106 -17.00 -9.23 -11.38
C SER A 106 -15.78 -8.31 -11.34
N VAL A 107 -14.66 -8.80 -10.73
CA VAL A 107 -13.41 -8.07 -10.71
C VAL A 107 -12.44 -8.68 -11.73
N GLN A 108 -11.97 -7.85 -12.66
CA GLN A 108 -10.89 -8.21 -13.58
C GLN A 108 -9.54 -7.93 -12.90
N TRP A 109 -8.78 -8.98 -12.57
CA TRP A 109 -7.45 -8.86 -11.99
C TRP A 109 -6.37 -8.85 -13.08
N GLN A 110 -5.59 -7.79 -13.15
CA GLN A 110 -4.60 -7.55 -14.19
C GLN A 110 -3.21 -7.29 -13.59
N GLU A 111 -2.21 -8.07 -14.03
CA GLU A 111 -0.81 -7.79 -13.72
C GLU A 111 -0.31 -6.70 -14.67
N ALA A 112 0.01 -5.53 -14.13
CA ALA A 112 0.57 -4.42 -14.89
C ALA A 112 1.20 -3.37 -13.97
N SER A 113 2.11 -2.56 -14.54
CA SER A 113 2.66 -1.39 -13.86
C SER A 113 1.69 -0.21 -13.93
N ALA A 114 1.65 0.60 -12.86
CA ALA A 114 0.79 1.77 -12.78
C ALA A 114 1.15 2.88 -13.80
N ASP A 115 2.37 2.89 -14.29
CA ASP A 115 2.87 3.84 -15.32
C ASP A 115 2.53 3.42 -16.76
N ARG A 116 1.90 2.24 -16.93
CA ARG A 116 1.43 1.71 -18.21
C ARG A 116 0.22 0.80 -18.04
N LEU A 117 -0.94 1.41 -17.78
CA LEU A 117 -2.17 0.68 -17.55
C LEU A 117 -2.74 0.09 -18.86
N PRO A 118 -3.08 -1.22 -18.90
CA PRO A 118 -3.52 -1.92 -20.12
C PRO A 118 -5.00 -1.68 -20.45
N PHE A 119 -5.45 -0.44 -20.33
CA PHE A 119 -6.83 -0.04 -20.59
C PHE A 119 -6.89 1.17 -21.53
N PRO A 120 -7.92 1.28 -22.38
CA PRO A 120 -8.15 2.46 -23.20
C PRO A 120 -8.39 3.73 -22.37
N ASP A 121 -8.23 4.89 -23.01
CA ASP A 121 -8.58 6.18 -22.43
C ASP A 121 -10.05 6.22 -22.02
N GLY A 122 -10.35 6.86 -20.87
CA GLY A 122 -11.71 7.07 -20.42
C GLY A 122 -12.49 5.80 -20.06
N SER A 123 -11.80 4.71 -19.75
CA SER A 123 -12.41 3.40 -19.44
C SER A 123 -13.13 3.36 -18.09
N PHE A 124 -12.80 4.26 -17.15
CA PHE A 124 -13.28 4.18 -15.77
C PHE A 124 -13.88 5.50 -15.28
N ASP A 125 -14.84 5.39 -14.38
CA ASP A 125 -15.53 6.53 -13.79
C ASP A 125 -14.96 6.90 -12.42
N VAL A 126 -14.35 5.93 -11.72
CA VAL A 126 -13.67 6.13 -10.45
C VAL A 126 -12.36 5.34 -10.41
N GLY A 127 -11.28 5.99 -9.97
CA GLY A 127 -9.99 5.37 -9.69
C GLY A 127 -9.62 5.46 -8.23
N TYR A 128 -9.05 4.38 -7.70
CA TYR A 128 -8.48 4.33 -6.36
C TYR A 128 -7.02 3.94 -6.40
N CYS A 129 -6.22 4.49 -5.47
CA CYS A 129 -4.86 4.04 -5.19
C CYS A 129 -4.63 4.14 -3.68
N GLN A 130 -4.78 3.01 -2.97
CA GLN A 130 -4.54 2.92 -1.54
C GLN A 130 -3.11 2.47 -1.29
N LEU A 131 -2.26 3.37 -0.76
CA LEU A 131 -0.90 3.06 -0.32
C LEU A 131 0.01 2.45 -1.41
N GLY A 132 -0.24 2.80 -2.68
CA GLY A 132 0.59 2.37 -3.82
C GLY A 132 1.55 3.46 -4.30
N LEU A 133 1.07 4.71 -4.36
CA LEU A 133 1.76 5.82 -5.03
C LEU A 133 3.18 6.08 -4.49
N GLN A 134 3.40 5.89 -3.19
CA GLN A 134 4.72 6.07 -2.56
C GLN A 134 5.80 5.12 -3.09
N PHE A 135 5.40 3.98 -3.65
CA PHE A 135 6.30 2.95 -4.16
C PHE A 135 6.58 3.04 -5.67
N PHE A 136 5.85 3.89 -6.40
CA PHE A 136 6.02 3.99 -7.84
C PHE A 136 7.35 4.65 -8.21
N ALA A 137 8.08 4.03 -9.14
CA ALA A 137 9.37 4.53 -9.62
C ALA A 137 9.21 5.85 -10.38
N ASP A 138 8.18 5.97 -11.23
CA ASP A 138 7.78 7.20 -11.93
C ASP A 138 6.36 7.59 -11.51
N ARG A 139 6.24 8.29 -10.36
CA ARG A 139 4.96 8.80 -9.86
C ARG A 139 4.23 9.71 -10.85
N PRO A 140 4.92 10.66 -11.54
CA PRO A 140 4.30 11.45 -12.58
C PRO A 140 3.73 10.63 -13.74
N ALA A 141 4.43 9.60 -14.24
CA ALA A 141 3.92 8.75 -15.29
C ALA A 141 2.69 7.96 -14.82
N ALA A 142 2.74 7.39 -13.63
CA ALA A 142 1.61 6.66 -13.06
C ALA A 142 0.37 7.56 -12.89
N LEU A 143 0.54 8.77 -12.41
CA LEU A 143 -0.59 9.73 -12.26
C LEU A 143 -1.15 10.17 -13.62
N ARG A 144 -0.32 10.33 -14.66
CA ARG A 144 -0.81 10.58 -16.02
C ARG A 144 -1.61 9.40 -16.56
N GLU A 145 -1.18 8.17 -16.33
CA GLU A 145 -1.91 6.97 -16.71
C GLU A 145 -3.23 6.84 -15.95
N MET A 146 -3.24 7.08 -14.64
CA MET A 146 -4.48 7.15 -13.85
C MET A 146 -5.46 8.15 -14.46
N ARG A 147 -4.97 9.34 -14.84
CA ARG A 147 -5.82 10.35 -15.48
C ARG A 147 -6.28 9.92 -16.86
N ARG A 148 -5.43 9.31 -17.67
CA ARG A 148 -5.75 8.84 -19.02
C ARG A 148 -6.88 7.83 -19.02
N VAL A 149 -6.84 6.86 -18.11
CA VAL A 149 -7.85 5.79 -18.06
C VAL A 149 -9.16 6.23 -17.43
N LEU A 150 -9.19 7.37 -16.75
CA LEU A 150 -10.42 7.94 -16.19
C LEU A 150 -11.20 8.72 -17.25
N SER A 151 -12.54 8.63 -17.22
CA SER A 151 -13.45 9.40 -18.07
C SER A 151 -13.36 10.90 -17.79
N ALA A 152 -13.85 11.73 -18.71
CA ALA A 152 -13.83 13.20 -18.57
C ALA A 152 -14.55 13.73 -17.30
N LYS A 153 -15.37 12.90 -16.66
CA LYS A 153 -16.01 13.18 -15.36
C LYS A 153 -15.49 12.24 -14.27
N GLY A 154 -14.36 11.61 -14.54
CA GLY A 154 -13.75 10.64 -13.65
C GLY A 154 -13.25 11.27 -12.35
N ARG A 155 -13.29 10.50 -11.29
CA ARG A 155 -12.86 10.88 -9.95
C ARG A 155 -11.71 9.97 -9.51
N LEU A 156 -10.73 10.56 -8.85
CA LEU A 156 -9.59 9.83 -8.27
C LEU A 156 -9.61 9.99 -6.75
N ALA A 157 -9.38 8.91 -6.03
CA ALA A 157 -9.05 8.96 -4.60
C ALA A 157 -7.72 8.24 -4.34
N VAL A 158 -6.82 8.93 -3.66
CA VAL A 158 -5.47 8.43 -3.30
C VAL A 158 -5.31 8.50 -1.80
N MET A 159 -4.67 7.48 -1.23
CA MET A 159 -4.25 7.47 0.15
C MET A 159 -2.76 7.17 0.25
N VAL A 160 -2.07 7.95 1.08
CA VAL A 160 -0.68 7.70 1.50
C VAL A 160 -0.55 7.94 3.00
N TRP A 161 0.40 7.28 3.66
CA TRP A 161 0.67 7.55 5.06
C TRP A 161 1.28 8.95 5.24
N CYS A 162 0.98 9.59 6.38
CA CYS A 162 1.74 10.73 6.89
C CYS A 162 3.15 10.30 7.33
N GLY A 163 3.94 11.19 7.90
CA GLY A 163 5.27 10.86 8.43
C GLY A 163 5.22 9.70 9.43
N ILE A 164 6.25 8.86 9.45
CA ILE A 164 6.33 7.70 10.35
C ILE A 164 6.21 8.13 11.82
N GLN A 165 6.62 9.37 12.14
CA GLN A 165 6.52 9.96 13.49
C GLN A 165 5.06 10.06 13.99
N GLU A 166 4.10 10.10 13.07
CA GLU A 166 2.68 10.09 13.39
C GLU A 166 2.11 8.66 13.58
N SER A 167 3.00 7.66 13.56
CA SER A 167 2.66 6.25 13.64
C SER A 167 3.61 5.53 14.61
N PRO A 168 3.51 5.76 15.93
CA PRO A 168 4.52 5.40 16.91
C PRO A 168 4.86 3.91 16.97
N GLY A 169 3.93 3.04 16.59
CA GLY A 169 4.21 1.60 16.51
C GLY A 169 5.14 1.24 15.36
N PHE A 170 4.99 1.89 14.22
CA PHE A 170 5.84 1.67 13.06
C PHE A 170 7.19 2.37 13.19
N GLU A 171 7.23 3.56 13.81
CA GLU A 171 8.48 4.25 14.14
C GLU A 171 9.33 3.39 15.10
N ALA A 172 8.73 2.89 16.19
CA ALA A 172 9.40 2.03 17.15
C ALA A 172 9.98 0.77 16.47
N ILE A 173 9.20 0.07 15.64
CA ILE A 173 9.73 -1.10 14.90
C ILE A 173 10.89 -0.69 13.98
N ALA A 174 10.82 0.43 13.27
CA ALA A 174 11.89 0.87 12.38
C ALA A 174 13.21 1.10 13.15
N GLU A 175 13.16 1.75 14.30
CA GLU A 175 14.32 1.97 15.17
C GLU A 175 14.87 0.65 15.74
N ILE A 176 14.00 -0.26 16.14
CA ILE A 176 14.37 -1.55 16.71
C ILE A 176 15.00 -2.45 15.64
N LEU A 177 14.44 -2.46 14.41
CA LEU A 177 15.03 -3.16 13.26
C LEU A 177 16.44 -2.63 12.93
N GLU A 178 16.64 -1.31 13.00
CA GLU A 178 17.93 -0.69 12.74
C GLU A 178 19.00 -1.17 13.73
N ARG A 179 18.65 -1.27 15.03
CA ARG A 179 19.56 -1.71 16.09
C ARG A 179 19.81 -3.21 16.09
N ASN A 180 18.77 -4.02 15.93
CA ASN A 180 18.83 -5.46 16.17
C ASN A 180 19.00 -6.31 14.90
N VAL A 181 18.57 -5.80 13.73
CA VAL A 181 18.59 -6.57 12.47
C VAL A 181 19.55 -5.92 11.48
N SER A 182 19.19 -4.80 10.88
CA SER A 182 20.07 -4.07 9.96
C SER A 182 19.48 -2.69 9.56
N PRO A 183 20.31 -1.74 9.13
CA PRO A 183 19.84 -0.49 8.52
C PRO A 183 18.95 -0.72 7.28
N ALA A 184 19.20 -1.78 6.50
CA ALA A 184 18.40 -2.14 5.33
C ALA A 184 16.98 -2.53 5.74
N ALA A 185 16.79 -3.33 6.79
CA ALA A 185 15.48 -3.66 7.33
C ALA A 185 14.71 -2.40 7.80
N ALA A 186 15.39 -1.48 8.47
CA ALA A 186 14.80 -0.20 8.87
C ALA A 186 14.38 0.66 7.67
N THR A 187 15.18 0.68 6.61
CA THR A 187 14.84 1.38 5.35
C THR A 187 13.56 0.81 4.73
N ILE A 188 13.42 -0.51 4.67
CA ILE A 188 12.21 -1.17 4.21
C ILE A 188 11.00 -0.78 5.07
N MET A 189 11.17 -0.74 6.40
CA MET A 189 10.11 -0.36 7.31
C MET A 189 9.66 1.10 7.12
N ARG A 190 10.58 2.00 6.77
CA ARG A 190 10.27 3.42 6.52
C ARG A 190 9.70 3.70 5.13
N ALA A 191 9.90 2.81 4.16
CA ALA A 191 9.50 3.01 2.77
C ALA A 191 7.99 3.34 2.57
N PRO A 192 7.03 2.72 3.28
CA PRO A 192 5.61 3.07 3.19
C PRO A 192 5.30 4.54 3.52
N PHE A 193 6.17 5.21 4.26
CA PHE A 193 6.00 6.59 4.72
C PHE A 193 6.79 7.61 3.87
N GLY A 194 7.33 7.18 2.72
CA GLY A 194 8.22 7.97 1.87
C GLY A 194 7.56 9.07 1.03
N LEU A 195 6.21 9.18 1.04
CA LEU A 195 5.46 10.26 0.37
C LEU A 195 4.50 10.90 1.39
N SER A 196 5.07 11.53 2.40
CA SER A 196 4.33 12.02 3.57
C SER A 196 4.01 13.52 3.54
N ASP A 197 4.55 14.29 2.58
CA ASP A 197 4.25 15.71 2.43
C ASP A 197 2.98 15.92 1.58
N ALA A 198 1.92 16.44 2.19
CA ALA A 198 0.66 16.77 1.53
C ALA A 198 0.83 17.74 0.36
N ASN A 199 1.78 18.69 0.46
CA ASN A 199 2.04 19.65 -0.60
C ASN A 199 2.76 18.98 -1.80
N GLU A 200 3.68 18.04 -1.55
CA GLU A 200 4.29 17.22 -2.60
C GLU A 200 3.21 16.40 -3.31
N LEU A 201 2.37 15.70 -2.57
CA LEU A 201 1.27 14.91 -3.11
C LEU A 201 0.33 15.76 -3.97
N SER A 202 -0.08 16.94 -3.49
CA SER A 202 -0.94 17.87 -4.23
C SER A 202 -0.27 18.34 -5.53
N ARG A 203 1.01 18.71 -5.49
CA ARG A 203 1.76 19.15 -6.67
C ARG A 203 1.89 18.04 -7.72
N LEU A 204 2.16 16.81 -7.31
CA LEU A 204 2.24 15.65 -8.20
C LEU A 204 0.93 15.41 -8.94
N VAL A 205 -0.20 15.43 -8.22
CA VAL A 205 -1.54 15.19 -8.79
C VAL A 205 -1.95 16.33 -9.70
N ALA A 206 -1.69 17.60 -9.33
CA ALA A 206 -1.95 18.77 -10.15
C ALA A 206 -1.12 18.76 -11.45
N ALA A 207 0.17 18.40 -11.38
CA ALA A 207 1.06 18.30 -12.53
C ALA A 207 0.64 17.22 -13.53
N ALA A 208 -0.09 16.19 -13.08
CA ALA A 208 -0.70 15.18 -13.95
C ALA A 208 -1.97 15.68 -14.65
N GLY A 209 -2.46 16.90 -14.34
CA GLY A 209 -3.62 17.52 -14.97
C GLY A 209 -4.95 17.29 -14.27
N PHE A 210 -4.95 16.74 -13.06
CA PHE A 210 -6.15 16.65 -12.22
C PHE A 210 -6.54 18.01 -11.65
N ARG A 211 -7.82 18.18 -11.34
CA ARG A 211 -8.45 19.40 -10.80
C ARG A 211 -9.20 19.10 -9.52
N ASP A 212 -9.74 20.13 -8.88
CA ASP A 212 -10.56 20.07 -7.66
C ASP A 212 -9.88 19.22 -6.57
N ILE A 213 -8.55 19.38 -6.45
CA ILE A 213 -7.74 18.58 -5.55
C ILE A 213 -8.03 19.00 -4.11
N THR A 214 -8.47 18.05 -3.30
CA THR A 214 -8.62 18.22 -1.85
C THR A 214 -7.79 17.17 -1.14
N ILE A 215 -7.12 17.58 -0.06
CA ILE A 215 -6.39 16.68 0.83
C ILE A 215 -6.88 16.91 2.25
N GLN A 216 -7.18 15.82 2.95
CA GLN A 216 -7.46 15.82 4.37
C GLN A 216 -6.57 14.82 5.09
N GLN A 217 -6.03 15.20 6.22
CA GLN A 217 -5.38 14.28 7.13
C GLN A 217 -6.42 13.60 8.01
N ARG A 218 -6.28 12.29 8.21
CA ARG A 218 -7.06 11.54 9.19
C ARG A 218 -6.16 10.67 10.04
N VAL A 219 -6.56 10.51 11.29
CA VAL A 219 -5.93 9.59 12.23
C VAL A 219 -6.87 8.41 12.43
N GLY A 220 -6.33 7.20 12.27
CA GLY A 220 -6.99 5.94 12.58
C GLY A 220 -6.20 5.18 13.63
N ALA A 221 -6.57 3.94 13.87
CA ALA A 221 -5.87 3.05 14.78
C ALA A 221 -5.39 1.79 14.05
N VAL A 222 -4.24 1.30 14.46
CA VAL A 222 -3.75 -0.06 14.17
C VAL A 222 -4.04 -0.90 15.39
N GLU A 223 -4.78 -1.99 15.21
CA GLU A 223 -5.22 -2.84 16.32
C GLU A 223 -4.78 -4.30 16.11
N PHE A 224 -4.15 -4.87 17.15
CA PHE A 224 -3.75 -6.28 17.18
C PHE A 224 -4.05 -6.90 18.55
N PRO A 225 -4.29 -8.22 18.62
CA PRO A 225 -4.51 -8.91 19.90
C PRO A 225 -3.34 -8.78 20.88
N SER A 226 -2.11 -8.63 20.39
CA SER A 226 -0.93 -8.39 21.21
C SER A 226 0.20 -7.75 20.39
N VAL A 227 1.24 -7.25 21.05
CA VAL A 227 2.47 -6.73 20.39
C VAL A 227 3.18 -7.83 19.62
N GLU A 228 3.24 -9.05 20.16
CA GLU A 228 3.84 -10.21 19.47
C GLU A 228 3.13 -10.49 18.15
N ARG A 229 1.79 -10.48 18.19
CA ARG A 229 1.00 -10.73 16.97
C ARG A 229 1.24 -9.64 15.94
N PHE A 230 1.35 -8.38 16.36
CA PHE A 230 1.70 -7.28 15.48
C PHE A 230 3.07 -7.49 14.81
N VAL A 231 4.12 -7.74 15.59
CA VAL A 231 5.47 -7.96 15.07
C VAL A 231 5.50 -9.14 14.09
N LEU A 232 4.97 -10.30 14.51
CA LEU A 232 4.97 -11.51 13.68
C LEU A 232 4.20 -11.33 12.38
N SER A 233 2.99 -10.75 12.44
CA SER A 233 2.15 -10.56 11.26
C SER A 233 2.73 -9.52 10.31
N TYR A 234 3.27 -8.41 10.84
CA TYR A 234 3.84 -7.35 10.02
C TYR A 234 5.13 -7.81 9.33
N VAL A 235 6.01 -8.49 10.07
CA VAL A 235 7.23 -9.06 9.48
C VAL A 235 6.88 -10.10 8.40
N ALA A 236 6.02 -11.06 8.72
CA ALA A 236 5.70 -12.17 7.81
C ALA A 236 4.88 -11.73 6.58
N GLY A 237 4.05 -10.70 6.70
CA GLY A 237 3.21 -10.14 5.62
C GLY A 237 3.88 -9.03 4.80
N SER A 238 5.17 -8.77 4.99
CA SER A 238 5.91 -7.68 4.35
C SER A 238 7.28 -8.14 3.83
N PRO A 239 8.01 -7.31 3.05
CA PRO A 239 9.36 -7.63 2.58
C PRO A 239 10.38 -7.80 3.72
N LEU A 240 10.05 -7.43 4.95
CA LEU A 240 10.91 -7.66 6.13
C LEU A 240 11.16 -9.13 6.42
N ALA A 241 10.28 -10.05 5.96
CA ALA A 241 10.40 -11.48 6.22
C ALA A 241 11.79 -12.03 5.85
N SER A 242 12.34 -11.63 4.69
CA SER A 242 13.65 -12.08 4.22
C SER A 242 14.80 -11.58 5.11
N HIS A 243 14.74 -10.35 5.59
CA HIS A 243 15.76 -9.75 6.45
C HIS A 243 15.73 -10.33 7.86
N VAL A 244 14.53 -10.46 8.44
CA VAL A 244 14.36 -11.00 9.80
C VAL A 244 14.68 -12.50 9.84
N SER A 245 14.39 -13.28 8.79
CA SER A 245 14.76 -14.70 8.73
C SER A 245 16.25 -14.94 8.69
N GLN A 246 17.03 -14.01 8.18
CA GLN A 246 18.50 -14.07 8.13
C GLN A 246 19.16 -13.55 9.43
N ALA A 247 18.39 -12.91 10.30
CA ALA A 247 18.90 -12.42 11.57
C ALA A 247 19.13 -13.57 12.58
N SER A 248 20.02 -13.36 13.56
CA SER A 248 20.25 -14.32 14.64
C SER A 248 18.99 -14.53 15.49
N ASP A 249 18.92 -15.66 16.22
CA ASP A 249 17.82 -15.93 17.15
C ASP A 249 17.71 -14.81 18.20
N VAL A 250 18.84 -14.38 18.75
CA VAL A 250 18.91 -13.27 19.72
C VAL A 250 18.34 -11.97 19.12
N ALA A 251 18.65 -11.66 17.86
CA ALA A 251 18.11 -10.46 17.20
C ALA A 251 16.59 -10.54 17.02
N ARG A 252 16.05 -11.72 16.70
CA ARG A 252 14.61 -11.95 16.57
C ARG A 252 13.88 -11.87 17.91
N GLU A 253 14.46 -12.42 18.96
CA GLU A 253 13.94 -12.31 20.33
C GLU A 253 13.94 -10.86 20.81
N ASN A 254 15.04 -10.13 20.61
CA ASN A 254 15.15 -8.72 20.93
C ASN A 254 14.16 -7.86 20.15
N LEU A 255 13.94 -8.14 18.86
CA LEU A 255 12.92 -7.43 18.05
C LEU A 255 11.56 -7.45 18.74
N THR A 256 11.12 -8.60 19.22
CA THR A 256 9.82 -8.74 19.91
C THR A 256 9.85 -8.11 21.30
N ALA A 257 10.90 -8.35 22.08
CA ALA A 257 11.03 -7.86 23.46
C ALA A 257 11.11 -6.32 23.51
N ASP A 258 11.96 -5.73 22.67
CA ASP A 258 12.12 -4.28 22.60
C ASP A 258 10.84 -3.59 22.09
N THR A 259 10.12 -4.22 21.12
CA THR A 259 8.84 -3.70 20.63
C THR A 259 7.77 -3.74 21.72
N LYS A 260 7.73 -4.79 22.56
CA LYS A 260 6.84 -4.85 23.72
C LYS A 260 7.08 -3.69 24.68
N LEU A 261 8.34 -3.44 25.00
CA LEU A 261 8.71 -2.35 25.91
C LEU A 261 8.35 -0.99 25.31
N ALA A 262 8.66 -0.76 24.03
CA ALA A 262 8.37 0.50 23.35
C ALA A 262 6.86 0.82 23.22
N LEU A 263 6.04 -0.22 23.09
CA LEU A 263 4.60 -0.10 22.88
C LEU A 263 3.76 -0.40 24.13
N GLU A 264 4.36 -0.58 25.30
CA GLU A 264 3.67 -0.92 26.55
C GLU A 264 2.50 0.03 26.85
N LYS A 265 2.70 1.34 26.64
CA LYS A 265 1.67 2.38 26.85
C LYS A 265 0.47 2.28 25.90
N TYR A 266 0.57 1.51 24.83
CA TYR A 266 -0.49 1.29 23.85
C TYR A 266 -1.21 -0.05 24.04
N VAL A 267 -0.83 -0.81 25.06
CA VAL A 267 -1.47 -2.10 25.39
C VAL A 267 -2.56 -1.88 26.43
N GLY A 268 -3.78 -2.28 26.07
CA GLY A 268 -4.96 -2.21 26.96
C GLY A 268 -5.67 -3.55 27.04
N ASN A 269 -6.86 -3.54 27.63
CA ASN A 269 -7.66 -4.77 27.84
C ASN A 269 -8.07 -5.48 26.55
N ARG A 270 -8.02 -4.78 25.39
CA ARG A 270 -8.36 -5.33 24.08
C ARG A 270 -7.12 -5.69 23.24
N GLY A 271 -5.94 -5.60 23.82
CA GLY A 271 -4.67 -5.80 23.14
C GLY A 271 -3.96 -4.50 22.80
N LEU A 272 -3.16 -4.50 21.72
CA LEU A 272 -2.40 -3.37 21.23
C LEU A 272 -3.29 -2.46 20.38
N SER A 273 -3.27 -1.14 20.64
CA SER A 273 -3.88 -0.12 19.79
C SER A 273 -3.04 1.14 19.77
N PHE A 274 -2.55 1.56 18.61
CA PHE A 274 -1.77 2.79 18.45
C PHE A 274 -2.24 3.59 17.23
N PRO A 275 -2.06 4.93 17.22
CA PRO A 275 -2.49 5.78 16.13
C PRO A 275 -1.65 5.59 14.87
N ILE A 276 -2.27 5.80 13.72
CA ILE A 276 -1.64 5.95 12.42
C ILE A 276 -2.37 7.05 11.64
N ALA A 277 -1.61 7.93 10.99
CA ALA A 277 -2.14 9.03 10.23
C ALA A 277 -1.94 8.86 8.72
N ALA A 278 -2.92 9.31 7.94
CA ALA A 278 -2.89 9.27 6.49
C ALA A 278 -3.35 10.57 5.86
N HIS A 279 -2.76 10.91 4.71
CA HIS A 279 -3.30 11.87 3.76
C HIS A 279 -4.26 11.16 2.82
N LEU A 280 -5.47 11.68 2.74
CA LEU A 280 -6.52 11.24 1.85
C LEU A 280 -6.80 12.34 0.83
N LEU A 281 -6.52 12.07 -0.43
CA LEU A 281 -6.68 13.00 -1.53
C LEU A 281 -7.85 12.58 -2.40
N THR A 282 -8.66 13.55 -2.84
CA THR A 282 -9.58 13.39 -3.96
C THR A 282 -9.32 14.42 -5.04
N ALA A 283 -9.58 14.05 -6.30
CA ALA A 283 -9.41 14.92 -7.46
C ALA A 283 -10.37 14.52 -8.59
N THR A 284 -10.54 15.42 -9.56
CA THR A 284 -11.33 15.20 -10.79
C THR A 284 -10.45 15.30 -12.04
N VAL A 285 -10.88 14.71 -13.15
CA VAL A 285 -10.17 14.76 -14.46
C VAL A 285 -10.28 16.11 -15.12
#